data_9d40165c9ac5baddbc7d779f3a8a5c8a
#
_entry.id   9d40165c9ac5baddbc7d779f3a8a5c8a
#
_cell.length_a   1.000
_cell.length_b   1.000
_cell.length_c   1.000
_cell.angle_alpha   90.00
_cell.angle_beta   90.00
_cell.angle_gamma   90.00
#
_symmetry.space_group_name_H-M   'P 1'
#
loop_
_entity.id
_entity.type
_entity.pdbx_description
1 polymer ?
#
loop_
_entity_poly.entity_id
_entity_poly.type
_entity_poly.pdbx_seq_one_letter_code
_entity_poly.pdbx_strand_id
1 'polypeptide(L)'
;YVAAEAFRYGATGDPQARRNAWQSVELLMLLEEVTGIAGFVARSIMPGDGPNPAEAYGGQWYHTPDGRWWWKGDTSSDEIDGHYFAYAVYYDVAATAEQKEKIRQVVTRITDHILDHGYYLVGPSGKPTTWGVWAPEQLNHNLRWIIERGLNSLEILSYLKVAEHITGNARYREAARELIEKHAYAMNTVRQKILWPDSEVNHSDDELAFLAYYPLLWLERDPKL
;
A
#
# COMPACT_ATOMS: atom_id res chain seq x y z
N TYR A 1 9.64 3.16 10.04
CA TYR A 1 10.92 2.55 10.45
C TYR A 1 11.77 2.15 9.24
N VAL A 2 11.23 1.37 8.27
CA VAL A 2 11.98 0.93 7.06
C VAL A 2 12.68 2.11 6.37
N ALA A 3 11.93 3.17 6.05
CA ALA A 3 12.46 4.33 5.36
C ALA A 3 13.54 5.05 6.19
N ALA A 4 13.33 5.21 7.50
CA ALA A 4 14.30 5.84 8.39
C ALA A 4 15.65 5.08 8.40
N GLU A 5 15.61 3.75 8.52
CA GLU A 5 16.82 2.92 8.49
C GLU A 5 17.47 2.88 7.09
N ALA A 6 16.67 2.89 6.02
CA ALA A 6 17.18 2.99 4.66
C ALA A 6 17.90 4.33 4.42
N PHE A 7 17.31 5.45 4.82
CA PHE A 7 17.93 6.76 4.74
C PHE A 7 19.18 6.87 5.61
N ARG A 8 19.14 6.29 6.83
CA ARG A 8 20.34 6.23 7.68
C ARG A 8 21.46 5.47 6.98
N TYR A 9 21.17 4.34 6.35
CA TYR A 9 22.15 3.62 5.54
C TYR A 9 22.67 4.47 4.38
N GLY A 10 21.78 5.11 3.62
CA GLY A 10 22.16 5.97 2.50
C GLY A 10 23.07 7.14 2.89
N ALA A 11 22.83 7.71 4.08
CA ALA A 11 23.61 8.84 4.60
C ALA A 11 24.95 8.43 5.24
N THR A 12 25.03 7.25 5.87
CA THR A 12 26.16 6.86 6.72
C THR A 12 26.93 5.64 6.22
N GLY A 13 26.36 4.85 5.33
CA GLY A 13 26.89 3.54 4.95
C GLY A 13 26.81 2.47 6.05
N ASP A 14 26.08 2.73 7.16
CA ASP A 14 26.00 1.82 8.30
C ASP A 14 25.34 0.48 7.92
N PRO A 15 26.06 -0.64 7.92
CA PRO A 15 25.52 -1.93 7.55
C PRO A 15 24.44 -2.43 8.52
N GLN A 16 24.41 -1.95 9.77
CA GLN A 16 23.36 -2.29 10.72
C GLN A 16 22.02 -1.65 10.32
N ALA A 17 22.05 -0.39 9.89
CA ALA A 17 20.86 0.29 9.37
C ALA A 17 20.24 -0.47 8.19
N ARG A 18 21.08 -0.91 7.26
CA ARG A 18 20.63 -1.71 6.12
C ARG A 18 20.01 -3.04 6.54
N ARG A 19 20.63 -3.76 7.50
CA ARG A 19 20.05 -5.01 8.02
C ARG A 19 18.71 -4.79 8.69
N ASN A 20 18.59 -3.75 9.52
CA ASN A 20 17.34 -3.41 10.21
C ASN A 20 16.21 -3.11 9.21
N ALA A 21 16.52 -2.31 8.18
CA ALA A 21 15.57 -1.99 7.13
C ALA A 21 15.12 -3.26 6.38
N TRP A 22 16.08 -4.13 6.00
CA TRP A 22 15.76 -5.36 5.27
C TRP A 22 14.91 -6.32 6.08
N GLN A 23 15.20 -6.55 7.34
CA GLN A 23 14.39 -7.39 8.23
C GLN A 23 12.95 -6.89 8.30
N SER A 24 12.75 -5.58 8.34
CA SER A 24 11.40 -5.01 8.33
C SER A 24 10.71 -5.15 6.98
N VAL A 25 11.45 -5.05 5.86
CA VAL A 25 10.91 -5.34 4.52
C VAL A 25 10.48 -6.80 4.40
N GLU A 26 11.28 -7.75 4.94
CA GLU A 26 10.90 -9.17 4.96
C GLU A 26 9.62 -9.42 5.75
N LEU A 27 9.39 -8.68 6.85
CA LEU A 27 8.14 -8.75 7.61
C LEU A 27 6.95 -8.19 6.83
N LEU A 28 7.15 -7.12 6.06
CA LEU A 28 6.10 -6.62 5.15
C LEU A 28 5.76 -7.64 4.06
N MET A 29 6.76 -8.33 3.50
CA MET A 29 6.52 -9.41 2.53
C MET A 29 5.78 -10.60 3.16
N LEU A 30 6.11 -10.93 4.43
CA LEU A 30 5.43 -11.98 5.19
C LEU A 30 3.93 -11.69 5.35
N LEU A 31 3.52 -10.41 5.49
CA LEU A 31 2.11 -10.04 5.56
C LEU A 31 1.33 -10.37 4.29
N GLU A 32 1.96 -10.41 3.12
CA GLU A 32 1.32 -10.90 1.89
C GLU A 32 1.36 -12.42 1.83
N GLU A 33 2.48 -13.04 2.15
CA GLU A 33 2.70 -14.48 2.06
C GLU A 33 1.76 -15.29 2.95
N VAL A 34 1.52 -14.84 4.19
CA VAL A 34 0.71 -15.58 5.18
C VAL A 34 -0.75 -15.73 4.76
N THR A 35 -1.24 -14.88 3.89
CA THR A 35 -2.65 -14.93 3.45
C THR A 35 -2.91 -16.08 2.48
N GLY A 36 -1.88 -16.55 1.77
CA GLY A 36 -2.01 -17.52 0.70
C GLY A 36 -2.76 -17.01 -0.54
N ILE A 37 -3.08 -15.71 -0.58
CA ILE A 37 -3.78 -15.05 -1.69
C ILE A 37 -2.80 -14.09 -2.34
N ALA A 38 -2.39 -14.38 -3.58
CA ALA A 38 -1.42 -13.57 -4.28
C ALA A 38 -1.84 -12.08 -4.34
N GLY A 39 -1.00 -11.22 -3.78
CA GLY A 39 -1.20 -9.78 -3.75
C GLY A 39 -2.18 -9.25 -2.70
N PHE A 40 -2.81 -10.12 -1.91
CA PHE A 40 -3.59 -9.69 -0.75
C PHE A 40 -2.69 -9.63 0.49
N VAL A 41 -2.67 -8.51 1.16
CA VAL A 41 -1.83 -8.24 2.34
C VAL A 41 -2.67 -8.41 3.62
N ALA A 42 -2.16 -9.12 4.60
CA ALA A 42 -2.76 -9.18 5.94
C ALA A 42 -2.59 -7.84 6.67
N ARG A 43 -3.62 -7.41 7.38
CA ARG A 43 -3.58 -6.20 8.21
C ARG A 43 -2.61 -6.31 9.39
N SER A 44 -2.52 -7.51 9.97
CA SER A 44 -1.57 -7.86 11.03
C SER A 44 -1.45 -9.36 11.17
N ILE A 45 -0.42 -9.82 11.86
CA ILE A 45 -0.19 -11.24 12.18
C ILE A 45 0.09 -11.43 13.68
N MET A 46 -0.24 -12.61 14.17
CA MET A 46 0.09 -13.08 15.52
C MET A 46 0.54 -14.54 15.48
N PRO A 47 1.33 -15.01 16.48
CA PRO A 47 1.69 -16.43 16.59
C PRO A 47 0.47 -17.34 16.58
N GLY A 48 0.53 -18.43 15.82
CA GLY A 48 -0.59 -19.34 15.61
C GLY A 48 -0.86 -20.30 16.75
N ASP A 49 0.07 -20.45 17.69
CA ASP A 49 -0.03 -21.32 18.89
C ASP A 49 -0.89 -20.69 20.01
N GLY A 50 -1.27 -19.42 19.87
CA GLY A 50 -2.14 -18.71 20.79
C GLY A 50 -3.64 -18.88 20.51
N PRO A 51 -4.52 -18.37 21.42
CA PRO A 51 -5.96 -18.35 21.19
C PRO A 51 -6.32 -17.48 19.98
N ASN A 52 -7.56 -17.67 19.47
CA ASN A 52 -8.04 -16.85 18.35
C ASN A 52 -8.03 -15.36 18.75
N PRO A 53 -7.24 -14.51 18.05
CA PRO A 53 -7.13 -13.09 18.40
C PRO A 53 -8.44 -12.30 18.25
N ALA A 54 -9.43 -12.83 17.53
CA ALA A 54 -10.74 -12.17 17.36
C ALA A 54 -11.45 -11.91 18.70
N GLU A 55 -11.21 -12.76 19.72
CA GLU A 55 -11.80 -12.59 21.06
C GLU A 55 -11.28 -11.34 21.78
N ALA A 56 -10.00 -11.02 21.59
CA ALA A 56 -9.35 -9.88 22.24
C ALA A 56 -9.37 -8.59 21.40
N TYR A 57 -9.26 -8.71 20.09
CA TYR A 57 -9.01 -7.56 19.17
C TYR A 57 -10.13 -7.35 18.15
N GLY A 58 -11.15 -8.20 18.14
CA GLY A 58 -12.23 -8.13 17.17
C GLY A 58 -11.77 -8.33 15.72
N GLY A 59 -12.72 -8.20 14.76
CA GLY A 59 -12.44 -8.31 13.33
C GLY A 59 -12.35 -9.75 12.84
N GLN A 60 -11.96 -9.89 11.58
CA GLN A 60 -11.86 -11.18 10.90
C GLN A 60 -10.41 -11.69 10.95
N TRP A 61 -10.22 -12.82 11.61
CA TRP A 61 -8.93 -13.48 11.73
C TRP A 61 -8.97 -14.85 11.05
N TYR A 62 -7.86 -15.20 10.42
CA TYR A 62 -7.68 -16.45 9.72
C TYR A 62 -6.42 -17.14 10.23
N HIS A 63 -6.44 -18.46 10.25
CA HIS A 63 -5.31 -19.27 10.68
C HIS A 63 -4.60 -19.81 9.43
N THR A 64 -3.26 -19.74 9.38
CA THR A 64 -2.52 -20.35 8.28
C THR A 64 -2.65 -21.89 8.31
N PRO A 65 -2.65 -22.57 7.15
CA PRO A 65 -2.79 -24.03 7.09
C PRO A 65 -1.73 -24.80 7.90
N ASP A 66 -0.53 -24.25 8.05
CA ASP A 66 0.57 -24.82 8.83
C ASP A 66 0.49 -24.51 10.33
N GLY A 67 -0.51 -23.76 10.76
CA GLY A 67 -0.73 -23.40 12.15
C GLY A 67 0.26 -22.38 12.73
N ARG A 68 1.16 -21.81 11.94
CA ARG A 68 2.19 -20.88 12.45
C ARG A 68 1.69 -19.48 12.77
N TRP A 69 0.65 -19.01 12.04
CA TRP A 69 0.19 -17.64 12.14
C TRP A 69 -1.32 -17.52 12.19
N TRP A 70 -1.79 -16.61 13.02
CA TRP A 70 -3.07 -15.93 12.84
C TRP A 70 -2.83 -14.65 12.05
N TRP A 71 -3.66 -14.38 11.06
CA TRP A 71 -3.60 -13.13 10.31
C TRP A 71 -4.95 -12.44 10.23
N LYS A 72 -4.95 -11.11 10.32
CA LYS A 72 -6.15 -10.28 10.27
C LYS A 72 -6.44 -9.87 8.84
N GLY A 73 -7.69 -10.10 8.40
CA GLY A 73 -8.22 -9.62 7.14
C GLY A 73 -8.77 -8.19 7.25
N ASP A 74 -9.59 -7.82 6.27
CA ASP A 74 -10.18 -6.48 6.13
C ASP A 74 -9.12 -5.37 6.13
N THR A 75 -8.06 -5.58 5.36
CA THR A 75 -6.94 -4.66 5.18
C THR A 75 -7.43 -3.39 4.49
N SER A 76 -6.99 -2.22 4.95
CA SER A 76 -7.35 -0.92 4.40
C SER A 76 -6.32 -0.39 3.41
N SER A 77 -6.61 0.75 2.81
CA SER A 77 -5.68 1.50 1.97
C SER A 77 -4.42 1.90 2.75
N ASP A 78 -4.55 2.20 4.03
CA ASP A 78 -3.48 2.66 4.93
C ASP A 78 -2.31 1.66 5.00
N GLU A 79 -2.62 0.37 5.19
CA GLU A 79 -1.59 -0.66 5.21
C GLU A 79 -0.89 -0.76 3.86
N ILE A 80 -1.63 -0.69 2.76
CA ILE A 80 -1.07 -0.74 1.41
C ILE A 80 -0.17 0.47 1.16
N ASP A 81 -0.56 1.66 1.61
CA ASP A 81 0.25 2.87 1.48
C ASP A 81 1.61 2.72 2.19
N GLY A 82 1.61 2.22 3.41
CA GLY A 82 2.82 1.91 4.15
C GLY A 82 3.74 0.91 3.43
N HIS A 83 3.18 -0.10 2.76
CA HIS A 83 3.94 -1.07 1.96
C HIS A 83 4.62 -0.39 0.75
N TYR A 84 3.89 0.38 -0.04
CA TYR A 84 4.45 1.02 -1.24
C TYR A 84 5.50 2.06 -0.90
N PHE A 85 5.27 2.87 0.14
CA PHE A 85 6.27 3.80 0.64
C PHE A 85 7.56 3.09 1.06
N ALA A 86 7.44 2.04 1.87
CA ALA A 86 8.59 1.28 2.36
C ALA A 86 9.36 0.61 1.21
N TYR A 87 8.64 -0.03 0.27
CA TYR A 87 9.27 -0.68 -0.88
C TYR A 87 9.98 0.31 -1.79
N ALA A 88 9.36 1.46 -2.10
CA ALA A 88 9.97 2.49 -2.94
C ALA A 88 11.29 3.00 -2.36
N VAL A 89 11.27 3.41 -1.08
CA VAL A 89 12.45 3.96 -0.41
C VAL A 89 13.55 2.92 -0.29
N TYR A 90 13.22 1.71 0.19
CA TYR A 90 14.25 0.67 0.37
C TYR A 90 14.85 0.22 -0.96
N TYR A 91 14.03 0.05 -1.99
CA TYR A 91 14.44 -0.36 -3.33
C TYR A 91 15.54 0.55 -3.89
N ASP A 92 15.37 1.86 -3.79
CA ASP A 92 16.30 2.80 -4.38
C ASP A 92 17.52 3.10 -3.49
N VAL A 93 17.33 3.13 -2.17
CA VAL A 93 18.38 3.60 -1.24
C VAL A 93 19.28 2.49 -0.75
N ALA A 94 18.75 1.28 -0.50
CA ALA A 94 19.48 0.27 0.27
C ALA A 94 19.49 -1.14 -0.34
N ALA A 95 18.63 -1.45 -1.30
CA ALA A 95 18.43 -2.82 -1.76
C ALA A 95 19.58 -3.35 -2.64
N THR A 96 19.98 -4.60 -2.41
CA THR A 96 20.83 -5.37 -3.34
C THR A 96 20.05 -5.78 -4.58
N ALA A 97 20.73 -6.27 -5.61
CA ALA A 97 20.08 -6.81 -6.80
C ALA A 97 19.09 -7.96 -6.48
N GLU A 98 19.46 -8.87 -5.57
CA GLU A 98 18.60 -9.94 -5.11
C GLU A 98 17.35 -9.41 -4.36
N GLN A 99 17.56 -8.45 -3.46
CA GLN A 99 16.47 -7.83 -2.71
C GLN A 99 15.52 -7.03 -3.61
N LYS A 100 16.06 -6.35 -4.62
CA LYS A 100 15.27 -5.67 -5.66
C LYS A 100 14.37 -6.65 -6.41
N GLU A 101 14.84 -7.85 -6.71
CA GLU A 101 14.03 -8.86 -7.37
C GLU A 101 12.87 -9.34 -6.48
N LYS A 102 13.12 -9.59 -5.18
CA LYS A 102 12.06 -9.96 -4.23
C LYS A 102 11.01 -8.86 -4.10
N ILE A 103 11.43 -7.59 -4.01
CA ILE A 103 10.51 -6.44 -3.95
C ILE A 103 9.70 -6.34 -5.26
N ARG A 104 10.34 -6.52 -6.42
CA ARG A 104 9.65 -6.51 -7.71
C ARG A 104 8.52 -7.53 -7.75
N GLN A 105 8.77 -8.74 -7.27
CA GLN A 105 7.77 -9.81 -7.27
C GLN A 105 6.57 -9.49 -6.37
N VAL A 106 6.78 -9.01 -5.14
CA VAL A 106 5.68 -8.69 -4.23
C VAL A 106 4.89 -7.47 -4.72
N VAL A 107 5.58 -6.42 -5.20
CA VAL A 107 4.91 -5.23 -5.76
C VAL A 107 4.08 -5.60 -6.99
N THR A 108 4.60 -6.47 -7.86
CA THR A 108 3.83 -7.00 -9.00
C THR A 108 2.56 -7.68 -8.53
N ARG A 109 2.64 -8.62 -7.57
CA ARG A 109 1.46 -9.33 -7.09
C ARG A 109 0.41 -8.41 -6.48
N ILE A 110 0.82 -7.46 -5.63
CA ILE A 110 -0.11 -6.52 -4.98
C ILE A 110 -0.77 -5.62 -6.03
N THR A 111 0.01 -5.05 -6.97
CA THR A 111 -0.52 -4.17 -7.99
C THR A 111 -1.47 -4.90 -8.94
N ASP A 112 -1.08 -6.09 -9.40
CA ASP A 112 -1.92 -6.90 -10.28
C ASP A 112 -3.21 -7.31 -9.57
N HIS A 113 -3.15 -7.69 -8.29
CA HIS A 113 -4.35 -7.98 -7.50
C HIS A 113 -5.34 -6.81 -7.50
N ILE A 114 -4.87 -5.58 -7.22
CA ILE A 114 -5.72 -4.39 -7.22
C ILE A 114 -6.32 -4.13 -8.61
N LEU A 115 -5.51 -4.22 -9.68
CA LEU A 115 -5.96 -3.97 -11.04
C LEU A 115 -6.92 -5.05 -11.56
N ASP A 116 -6.64 -6.32 -11.30
CA ASP A 116 -7.45 -7.46 -11.75
C ASP A 116 -8.82 -7.50 -11.06
N HIS A 117 -8.93 -6.86 -9.90
CA HIS A 117 -10.19 -6.69 -9.18
C HIS A 117 -10.84 -5.30 -9.37
N GLY A 118 -10.48 -4.56 -10.44
CA GLY A 118 -11.12 -3.29 -10.76
C GLY A 118 -10.87 -2.18 -9.75
N TYR A 119 -9.65 -2.10 -9.23
CA TYR A 119 -9.20 -1.14 -8.21
C TYR A 119 -9.81 -1.36 -6.82
N TYR A 120 -10.02 -2.64 -6.46
CA TYR A 120 -10.42 -3.06 -5.13
C TYR A 120 -9.38 -4.02 -4.53
N LEU A 121 -9.19 -3.93 -3.23
CA LEU A 121 -8.51 -4.98 -2.47
C LEU A 121 -9.53 -6.05 -2.08
N VAL A 122 -9.43 -7.24 -2.69
CA VAL A 122 -10.41 -8.31 -2.50
C VAL A 122 -9.87 -9.36 -1.54
N GLY A 123 -10.56 -9.54 -0.42
CA GLY A 123 -10.17 -10.46 0.63
C GLY A 123 -10.61 -11.91 0.41
N PRO A 124 -10.41 -12.78 1.42
CA PRO A 124 -10.70 -14.22 1.33
C PRO A 124 -12.16 -14.56 1.04
N SER A 125 -13.08 -13.64 1.32
CA SER A 125 -14.52 -13.82 1.05
C SER A 125 -14.88 -13.63 -0.44
N GLY A 126 -13.93 -13.26 -1.28
CA GLY A 126 -14.17 -12.85 -2.68
C GLY A 126 -14.85 -11.48 -2.79
N LYS A 127 -14.92 -10.71 -1.72
CA LYS A 127 -15.50 -9.36 -1.68
C LYS A 127 -14.43 -8.32 -1.40
N PRO A 128 -14.63 -7.06 -1.86
CA PRO A 128 -13.79 -5.95 -1.46
C PRO A 128 -13.71 -5.81 0.07
N THR A 129 -12.54 -5.42 0.56
CA THR A 129 -12.39 -4.98 1.95
C THR A 129 -13.12 -3.67 2.19
N THR A 130 -13.31 -3.31 3.46
CA THR A 130 -14.08 -2.11 3.82
C THR A 130 -13.47 -0.82 3.27
N TRP A 131 -12.13 -0.71 3.26
CA TRP A 131 -11.41 0.54 2.97
C TRP A 131 -10.41 0.44 1.81
N GLY A 132 -10.06 -0.76 1.34
CA GLY A 132 -9.18 -0.95 0.19
C GLY A 132 -9.92 -0.72 -1.14
N VAL A 133 -10.31 0.53 -1.39
CA VAL A 133 -11.21 0.92 -2.49
C VAL A 133 -10.63 2.13 -3.22
N TRP A 134 -10.26 1.93 -4.47
CA TRP A 134 -9.72 2.98 -5.34
C TRP A 134 -10.48 3.09 -6.66
N ALA A 135 -11.60 2.40 -6.80
CA ALA A 135 -12.38 2.29 -8.03
C ALA A 135 -13.10 3.60 -8.39
N PRO A 136 -13.05 4.05 -9.67
CA PRO A 136 -13.63 5.32 -10.09
C PRO A 136 -15.13 5.46 -9.83
N GLU A 137 -15.89 4.40 -9.95
CA GLU A 137 -17.34 4.41 -9.67
C GLU A 137 -17.62 4.66 -8.18
N GLN A 138 -16.70 4.32 -7.29
CA GLN A 138 -16.82 4.65 -5.88
C GLN A 138 -16.33 6.07 -5.60
N LEU A 139 -15.09 6.37 -5.93
CA LEU A 139 -14.47 7.63 -5.53
C LEU A 139 -15.14 8.85 -6.18
N ASN A 140 -15.56 8.74 -7.45
CA ASN A 140 -16.14 9.87 -8.18
C ASN A 140 -17.67 9.94 -8.16
N HIS A 141 -18.36 8.82 -7.95
CA HIS A 141 -19.81 8.76 -8.15
C HIS A 141 -20.60 8.32 -6.93
N ASN A 142 -19.93 7.88 -5.83
CA ASN A 142 -20.59 7.48 -4.61
C ASN A 142 -20.34 8.50 -3.50
N LEU A 143 -21.38 9.17 -3.01
CA LEU A 143 -21.29 10.19 -1.97
C LEU A 143 -20.67 9.69 -0.67
N ARG A 144 -20.76 8.40 -0.36
CA ARG A 144 -20.09 7.80 0.80
C ARG A 144 -18.57 7.96 0.74
N TRP A 145 -18.00 8.02 -0.46
CA TRP A 145 -16.56 8.09 -0.69
C TRP A 145 -16.04 9.51 -0.93
N ILE A 146 -16.91 10.53 -0.87
CA ILE A 146 -16.51 11.90 -1.18
C ILE A 146 -15.39 12.42 -0.26
N ILE A 147 -15.39 11.98 1.00
CA ILE A 147 -14.38 12.37 2.01
C ILE A 147 -13.04 11.70 1.70
N GLU A 148 -13.06 10.42 1.29
CA GLU A 148 -11.87 9.62 1.03
C GLU A 148 -11.32 9.80 -0.40
N ARG A 149 -12.11 10.42 -1.27
CA ARG A 149 -11.80 10.50 -2.70
C ARG A 149 -10.41 11.03 -3.00
N GLY A 150 -10.00 12.11 -2.32
CA GLY A 150 -8.71 12.75 -2.57
C GLY A 150 -7.55 11.87 -2.16
N LEU A 151 -7.58 11.33 -0.94
CA LEU A 151 -6.54 10.47 -0.40
C LEU A 151 -6.42 9.17 -1.21
N ASN A 152 -7.53 8.45 -1.43
CA ASN A 152 -7.48 7.19 -2.17
C ASN A 152 -7.09 7.40 -3.65
N SER A 153 -7.44 8.54 -4.27
CA SER A 153 -6.93 8.87 -5.61
C SER A 153 -5.42 9.10 -5.61
N LEU A 154 -4.88 9.77 -4.58
CA LEU A 154 -3.45 10.00 -4.41
C LEU A 154 -2.70 8.69 -4.20
N GLU A 155 -3.18 7.85 -3.29
CA GLU A 155 -2.61 6.55 -2.97
C GLU A 155 -2.45 5.67 -4.21
N ILE A 156 -3.53 5.44 -4.97
CA ILE A 156 -3.46 4.57 -6.16
C ILE A 156 -2.55 5.12 -7.25
N LEU A 157 -2.49 6.44 -7.44
CA LEU A 157 -1.54 7.04 -8.39
C LEU A 157 -0.10 6.82 -7.93
N SER A 158 0.17 6.95 -6.63
CA SER A 158 1.46 6.65 -6.03
C SER A 158 1.83 5.17 -6.21
N TYR A 159 0.93 4.24 -5.89
CA TYR A 159 1.17 2.80 -6.02
C TYR A 159 1.51 2.41 -7.45
N LEU A 160 0.75 2.90 -8.42
CA LEU A 160 0.99 2.63 -9.85
C LEU A 160 2.32 3.21 -10.32
N LYS A 161 2.69 4.40 -9.84
CA LYS A 161 3.97 5.03 -10.16
C LYS A 161 5.15 4.27 -9.57
N VAL A 162 5.05 3.85 -8.32
CA VAL A 162 6.05 3.01 -7.65
C VAL A 162 6.17 1.66 -8.36
N ALA A 163 5.05 1.03 -8.70
CA ALA A 163 5.04 -0.24 -9.41
C ALA A 163 5.67 -0.12 -10.81
N GLU A 164 5.35 0.92 -11.57
CA GLU A 164 6.02 1.22 -12.85
C GLU A 164 7.53 1.34 -12.67
N HIS A 165 7.97 2.14 -11.70
CA HIS A 165 9.39 2.37 -11.42
C HIS A 165 10.14 1.07 -11.06
N ILE A 166 9.58 0.27 -10.18
CA ILE A 166 10.22 -0.96 -9.68
C ILE A 166 10.24 -2.07 -10.74
N THR A 167 9.18 -2.17 -11.56
CA THR A 167 8.99 -3.30 -12.47
C THR A 167 9.28 -2.98 -13.93
N GLY A 168 9.14 -1.72 -14.34
CA GLY A 168 9.16 -1.30 -15.73
C GLY A 168 7.91 -1.70 -16.54
N ASN A 169 6.86 -2.22 -15.90
CA ASN A 169 5.66 -2.71 -16.57
C ASN A 169 4.78 -1.55 -17.06
N ALA A 170 4.59 -1.46 -18.39
CA ALA A 170 3.78 -0.42 -19.01
C ALA A 170 2.30 -0.44 -18.58
N ARG A 171 1.76 -1.61 -18.16
CA ARG A 171 0.38 -1.73 -17.66
C ARG A 171 0.10 -0.75 -16.53
N TYR A 172 1.03 -0.56 -15.63
CA TYR A 172 0.86 0.32 -14.46
C TYR A 172 0.84 1.80 -14.86
N ARG A 173 1.69 2.18 -15.81
CA ARG A 173 1.67 3.53 -16.40
C ARG A 173 0.36 3.81 -17.15
N GLU A 174 -0.12 2.84 -17.92
CA GLU A 174 -1.37 2.95 -18.67
C GLU A 174 -2.57 3.08 -17.73
N ALA A 175 -2.61 2.29 -16.66
CA ALA A 175 -3.63 2.39 -15.62
C ALA A 175 -3.62 3.77 -14.93
N ALA A 176 -2.46 4.29 -14.55
CA ALA A 176 -2.34 5.62 -13.97
C ALA A 176 -2.82 6.71 -14.95
N ARG A 177 -2.41 6.62 -16.22
CA ARG A 177 -2.87 7.54 -17.27
C ARG A 177 -4.39 7.51 -17.43
N GLU A 178 -5.00 6.33 -17.43
CA GLU A 178 -6.45 6.18 -17.53
C GLU A 178 -7.16 6.86 -16.36
N LEU A 179 -6.69 6.64 -15.12
CA LEU A 179 -7.26 7.29 -13.95
C LEU A 179 -7.14 8.82 -14.00
N ILE A 180 -6.02 9.34 -14.51
CA ILE A 180 -5.80 10.78 -14.66
C ILE A 180 -6.68 11.38 -15.76
N GLU A 181 -6.63 10.81 -16.96
CA GLU A 181 -7.27 11.39 -18.15
C GLU A 181 -8.79 11.20 -18.18
N LYS A 182 -9.28 10.02 -17.74
CA LYS A 182 -10.72 9.70 -17.82
C LYS A 182 -11.47 9.93 -16.50
N HIS A 183 -10.76 9.87 -15.37
CA HIS A 183 -11.39 9.88 -14.04
C HIS A 183 -10.95 11.03 -13.14
N ALA A 184 -10.14 11.96 -13.66
CA ALA A 184 -9.71 13.17 -12.99
C ALA A 184 -8.96 12.94 -11.64
N TYR A 185 -8.27 11.80 -11.47
CA TYR A 185 -7.62 11.45 -10.21
C TYR A 185 -6.56 12.48 -9.79
N ALA A 186 -5.77 13.02 -10.72
CA ALA A 186 -4.83 14.10 -10.40
C ALA A 186 -5.54 15.34 -9.82
N MET A 187 -6.76 15.66 -10.30
CA MET A 187 -7.54 16.77 -9.73
C MET A 187 -8.11 16.43 -8.35
N ASN A 188 -8.45 15.16 -8.10
CA ASN A 188 -8.91 14.73 -6.79
C ASN A 188 -7.82 14.93 -5.72
N THR A 189 -6.54 14.70 -6.05
CA THR A 189 -5.42 14.79 -5.10
C THR A 189 -5.17 16.20 -4.55
N VAL A 190 -5.65 17.25 -5.22
CA VAL A 190 -5.51 18.65 -4.77
C VAL A 190 -6.12 18.86 -3.39
N ARG A 191 -7.10 18.03 -3.02
CA ARG A 191 -7.69 17.98 -1.69
C ARG A 191 -7.73 16.55 -1.21
N GLN A 192 -6.63 16.09 -0.59
CA GLN A 192 -6.49 14.70 -0.14
C GLN A 192 -7.56 14.30 0.88
N LYS A 193 -8.07 15.27 1.68
CA LYS A 193 -9.20 15.02 2.58
C LYS A 193 -10.15 16.21 2.58
N ILE A 194 -11.45 15.94 2.56
CA ILE A 194 -12.49 16.92 2.74
C ILE A 194 -13.12 16.65 4.11
N LEU A 195 -12.82 17.50 5.09
CA LEU A 195 -13.34 17.38 6.44
C LEU A 195 -14.36 18.47 6.73
N TRP A 196 -15.51 18.05 7.18
CA TRP A 196 -16.58 18.94 7.65
C TRP A 196 -17.46 18.17 8.66
N PRO A 197 -17.68 18.69 9.86
CA PRO A 197 -17.09 19.92 10.43
C PRO A 197 -15.60 19.75 10.82
N ASP A 198 -14.92 20.84 11.14
CA ASP A 198 -13.50 20.85 11.50
C ASP A 198 -13.16 19.97 12.72
N SER A 199 -14.17 19.61 13.54
CA SER A 199 -14.01 18.67 14.66
C SER A 199 -13.68 17.23 14.23
N GLU A 200 -13.90 16.90 12.97
CA GLU A 200 -13.63 15.58 12.38
C GLU A 200 -12.24 15.50 11.75
N VAL A 201 -11.35 16.45 12.05
CA VAL A 201 -9.97 16.41 11.54
C VAL A 201 -9.25 15.15 11.99
N ASN A 202 -8.75 14.39 11.01
CA ASN A 202 -7.98 13.18 11.22
C ASN A 202 -6.54 13.38 10.73
N HIS A 203 -5.62 13.65 11.62
CA HIS A 203 -4.21 13.88 11.29
C HIS A 203 -3.47 12.62 10.81
N SER A 204 -3.99 11.42 11.08
CA SER A 204 -3.41 10.19 10.52
C SER A 204 -3.53 10.14 9.00
N ASP A 205 -4.60 10.71 8.44
CA ASP A 205 -4.78 10.79 6.99
C ASP A 205 -3.82 11.80 6.34
N ASP A 206 -3.38 12.81 7.08
CA ASP A 206 -2.31 13.71 6.62
C ASP A 206 -0.96 12.96 6.52
N GLU A 207 -0.66 12.05 7.48
CA GLU A 207 0.52 11.19 7.41
C GLU A 207 0.47 10.27 6.20
N LEU A 208 -0.67 9.63 5.93
CA LEU A 208 -0.87 8.79 4.76
C LEU A 208 -0.67 9.58 3.46
N ALA A 209 -1.24 10.78 3.38
CA ALA A 209 -1.01 11.64 2.23
C ALA A 209 0.48 11.93 2.00
N PHE A 210 1.27 12.19 3.04
CA PHE A 210 2.72 12.38 2.90
C PHE A 210 3.44 11.11 2.46
N LEU A 211 3.04 9.92 2.94
CA LEU A 211 3.60 8.65 2.50
C LEU A 211 3.36 8.42 1.00
N ALA A 212 2.18 8.75 0.49
CA ALA A 212 1.82 8.63 -0.91
C ALA A 212 2.46 9.74 -1.78
N TYR A 213 2.48 11.01 -1.34
CA TYR A 213 3.09 12.11 -2.08
C TYR A 213 4.59 11.92 -2.28
N TYR A 214 5.30 11.42 -1.27
CA TYR A 214 6.76 11.34 -1.33
C TYR A 214 7.25 10.53 -2.54
N PRO A 215 6.88 9.26 -2.73
CA PRO A 215 7.33 8.50 -3.90
C PRO A 215 6.72 9.03 -5.20
N LEU A 216 5.47 9.48 -5.19
CA LEU A 216 4.82 10.02 -6.40
C LEU A 216 5.59 11.22 -6.94
N LEU A 217 5.88 12.23 -6.12
CA LEU A 217 6.58 13.45 -6.54
C LEU A 217 8.05 13.16 -6.90
N TRP A 218 8.68 12.23 -6.23
CA TRP A 218 10.06 11.84 -6.53
C TRP A 218 10.18 11.12 -7.88
N LEU A 219 9.22 10.28 -8.21
CA LEU A 219 9.23 9.42 -9.40
C LEU A 219 8.55 10.06 -10.62
N GLU A 220 7.62 11.02 -10.41
CA GLU A 220 6.95 11.69 -11.50
C GLU A 220 7.90 12.61 -12.27
N ARG A 221 7.85 12.55 -13.59
CA ARG A 221 8.69 13.33 -14.51
C ARG A 221 7.90 14.23 -15.44
N ASP A 222 6.58 14.07 -15.49
CA ASP A 222 5.73 14.96 -16.29
C ASP A 222 5.48 16.26 -15.52
N PRO A 223 5.96 17.43 -16.01
CA PRO A 223 5.81 18.70 -15.30
C PRO A 223 4.36 19.21 -15.28
N LYS A 224 3.42 18.51 -15.92
CA LYS A 224 2.00 18.85 -15.93
C LYS A 224 1.19 18.12 -14.88
N LEU A 225 1.78 17.13 -14.23
CA LEU A 225 1.22 16.34 -13.16
C LEU A 225 1.89 16.67 -11.83
#